data_9222cc6ffa4808d957c4c35ccff7eb26
#
_entry.id   9222cc6ffa4808d957c4c35ccff7eb26
#
_cell.length_a   1.000
_cell.length_b   1.000
_cell.length_c   1.000
_cell.angle_alpha   90.00
_cell.angle_beta   90.00
_cell.angle_gamma   90.00
#
_symmetry.space_group_name_H-M   'P 1'
#
loop_
_entity.id
_entity.type
_entity.pdbx_description
1 polymer ?
#
loop_
_entity_poly.entity_id
_entity_poly.type
_entity_poly.pdbx_seq_one_letter_code
_entity_poly.pdbx_strand_id
1 'polypeptide(L)'
;MKELGCGAVVFPVDYTAPEELIEAYAGAAKKAGLVIAEVGAWCNPVAPAETERRAAMERCIGQLKLADKIGANCCVNIAGSTGSRWDGAYKENFSEEHWEKTVKSIREIIDAAAPVNTYYTIEPMPWMVPKDPEEYERLIAAVDRERFAVHMDLANWITSPEKYFNNEDFMEKRFDKLGSHIKSCHIKDVCLQAEFTFQLKETACGEGILNLEKYARLADRVNPQMPMIIEHLHSDDEYLESIAYLKARLEKAGVRMCN
;
A
#
# COMPACT_ATOMS: atom_id res chain seq x y z
N MET A 1 11.11 3.59 16.76
CA MET A 1 11.37 3.42 15.31
C MET A 1 12.80 3.85 14.91
N LYS A 2 13.24 5.09 15.19
CA LYS A 2 14.63 5.52 14.85
C LYS A 2 15.72 4.64 15.47
N GLU A 3 15.59 4.27 16.74
CA GLU A 3 16.52 3.38 17.43
C GLU A 3 16.61 1.99 16.77
N LEU A 4 15.53 1.56 16.11
CA LEU A 4 15.49 0.35 15.30
C LEU A 4 16.10 0.54 13.89
N GLY A 5 16.47 1.77 13.52
CA GLY A 5 17.00 2.14 12.21
C GLY A 5 15.92 2.26 11.12
N CYS A 6 14.65 2.45 11.50
CA CYS A 6 13.58 2.72 10.54
C CYS A 6 13.59 4.18 10.12
N GLY A 7 13.39 4.44 8.83
CA GLY A 7 13.31 5.77 8.23
C GLY A 7 11.88 6.25 7.96
N ALA A 8 10.89 5.37 8.07
CA ALA A 8 9.49 5.68 7.77
C ALA A 8 8.52 5.10 8.81
N VAL A 9 7.32 5.66 8.87
CA VAL A 9 6.24 5.23 9.77
C VAL A 9 4.87 5.38 9.08
N VAL A 10 3.91 4.55 9.47
CA VAL A 10 2.49 4.78 9.21
C VAL A 10 1.97 5.79 10.23
N PHE A 11 1.05 6.67 9.82
CA PHE A 11 0.48 7.65 10.76
C PHE A 11 -0.52 6.98 11.70
N PRO A 12 -0.41 7.16 13.03
CA PRO A 12 -1.09 6.29 13.98
C PRO A 12 -2.52 6.69 14.34
N VAL A 13 -3.02 7.85 13.88
CA VAL A 13 -4.36 8.33 14.18
C VAL A 13 -5.10 8.74 12.91
N ASP A 14 -6.43 8.78 12.97
CA ASP A 14 -7.26 9.16 11.83
C ASP A 14 -7.68 10.65 11.88
N TYR A 15 -8.36 11.10 10.83
CA TYR A 15 -8.78 12.49 10.65
C TYR A 15 -9.77 13.01 11.72
N THR A 16 -10.36 12.11 12.53
CA THR A 16 -11.29 12.48 13.61
C THR A 16 -10.59 12.72 14.95
N ALA A 17 -9.29 12.44 15.00
CA ALA A 17 -8.50 12.65 16.22
C ALA A 17 -8.41 14.15 16.57
N PRO A 18 -8.25 14.49 17.88
CA PRO A 18 -8.01 15.87 18.29
C PRO A 18 -6.80 16.49 17.56
N GLU A 19 -6.94 17.76 17.17
CA GLU A 19 -5.92 18.49 16.43
C GLU A 19 -4.54 18.45 17.10
N GLU A 20 -4.51 18.64 18.42
CA GLU A 20 -3.28 18.62 19.22
C GLU A 20 -2.56 17.27 19.15
N LEU A 21 -3.33 16.18 19.00
CA LEU A 21 -2.77 14.82 18.87
C LEU A 21 -2.17 14.60 17.48
N ILE A 22 -2.87 15.07 16.44
CA ILE A 22 -2.37 15.02 15.06
C ILE A 22 -1.06 15.81 14.96
N GLU A 23 -1.03 17.03 15.48
CA GLU A 23 0.18 17.88 15.46
C GLU A 23 1.32 17.28 16.28
N ALA A 24 1.02 16.66 17.42
CA ALA A 24 2.03 16.02 18.27
C ALA A 24 2.72 14.84 17.54
N TYR A 25 1.95 13.97 16.87
CA TYR A 25 2.52 12.85 16.11
C TYR A 25 3.29 13.32 14.86
N ALA A 26 2.72 14.25 14.09
CA ALA A 26 3.39 14.79 12.92
C ALA A 26 4.69 15.52 13.30
N GLY A 27 4.66 16.31 14.38
CA GLY A 27 5.82 16.98 14.94
C GLY A 27 6.88 16.00 15.44
N ALA A 28 6.48 14.93 16.10
CA ALA A 28 7.39 13.87 16.56
C ALA A 28 8.08 13.15 15.39
N ALA A 29 7.33 12.78 14.35
CA ALA A 29 7.90 12.18 13.14
C ALA A 29 8.92 13.12 12.49
N LYS A 30 8.55 14.38 12.28
CA LYS A 30 9.43 15.40 11.72
C LYS A 30 10.71 15.60 12.56
N LYS A 31 10.56 15.70 13.88
CA LYS A 31 11.71 15.86 14.81
C LYS A 31 12.64 14.66 14.78
N ALA A 32 12.09 13.46 14.63
CA ALA A 32 12.86 12.22 14.49
C ALA A 32 13.46 12.04 13.08
N GLY A 33 13.14 12.89 12.11
CA GLY A 33 13.54 12.72 10.71
C GLY A 33 12.93 11.47 10.07
N LEU A 34 11.69 11.13 10.46
CA LEU A 34 10.95 10.01 9.88
C LEU A 34 10.03 10.49 8.77
N VAL A 35 9.98 9.74 7.67
CA VAL A 35 8.98 9.94 6.62
C VAL A 35 7.65 9.38 7.10
N ILE A 36 6.57 10.14 6.98
CA ILE A 36 5.23 9.59 7.13
C ILE A 36 4.87 8.94 5.79
N ALA A 37 4.95 7.61 5.75
CA ALA A 37 4.75 6.84 4.54
C ALA A 37 3.33 6.98 4.01
N GLU A 38 2.37 6.82 4.93
CA GLU A 38 0.97 6.72 4.54
C GLU A 38 0.01 7.03 5.69
N VAL A 39 -1.21 7.38 5.29
CA VAL A 39 -2.41 7.43 6.10
C VAL A 39 -3.39 6.42 5.53
N GLY A 40 -3.73 5.37 6.27
CA GLY A 40 -4.65 4.34 5.81
C GLY A 40 -6.11 4.77 5.90
N ALA A 41 -6.87 4.65 4.81
CA ALA A 41 -8.32 4.85 4.83
C ALA A 41 -9.08 3.58 5.21
N TRP A 42 -8.68 2.45 4.66
CA TRP A 42 -9.15 1.09 4.95
C TRP A 42 -10.66 0.99 5.12
N CYS A 43 -11.38 1.23 4.03
CA CYS A 43 -12.84 1.18 3.99
C CYS A 43 -13.35 0.89 2.57
N ASN A 44 -14.67 0.71 2.41
CA ASN A 44 -15.29 0.34 1.15
C ASN A 44 -16.03 1.51 0.47
N PRO A 45 -15.38 2.34 -0.36
CA PRO A 45 -16.05 3.47 -1.03
C PRO A 45 -17.00 3.05 -2.15
N VAL A 46 -17.09 1.75 -2.47
CA VAL A 46 -18.00 1.17 -3.46
C VAL A 46 -19.03 0.22 -2.83
N ALA A 47 -19.19 0.27 -1.51
CA ALA A 47 -20.11 -0.60 -0.78
C ALA A 47 -21.51 -0.60 -1.39
N PRO A 48 -22.19 -1.78 -1.44
CA PRO A 48 -23.56 -1.87 -1.96
C PRO A 48 -24.57 -1.06 -1.15
N ALA A 49 -24.40 -1.02 0.17
CA ALA A 49 -25.24 -0.24 1.06
C ALA A 49 -24.86 1.25 1.01
N GLU A 50 -25.82 2.11 0.65
CA GLU A 50 -25.61 3.55 0.46
C GLU A 50 -25.05 4.25 1.72
N THR A 51 -25.52 3.82 2.91
CA THR A 51 -25.05 4.38 4.18
C THR A 51 -23.59 4.07 4.45
N GLU A 52 -23.17 2.83 4.18
CA GLU A 52 -21.78 2.38 4.31
C GLU A 52 -20.89 3.07 3.28
N ARG A 53 -21.35 3.13 2.03
CA ARG A 53 -20.63 3.79 0.95
C ARG A 53 -20.38 5.27 1.28
N ARG A 54 -21.39 5.97 1.78
CA ARG A 54 -21.28 7.38 2.14
C ARG A 54 -20.30 7.61 3.29
N ALA A 55 -20.37 6.80 4.33
CA ALA A 55 -19.41 6.85 5.45
C ALA A 55 -17.97 6.54 4.99
N ALA A 56 -17.81 5.59 4.10
CA ALA A 56 -16.50 5.25 3.51
C ALA A 56 -15.95 6.40 2.65
N MET A 57 -16.77 7.05 1.83
CA MET A 57 -16.38 8.22 1.05
C MET A 57 -15.95 9.38 1.94
N GLU A 58 -16.71 9.69 3.00
CA GLU A 58 -16.33 10.72 3.99
C GLU A 58 -15.00 10.39 4.66
N ARG A 59 -14.79 9.12 5.04
CA ARG A 59 -13.53 8.65 5.62
C ARG A 59 -12.36 8.82 4.65
N CYS A 60 -12.50 8.38 3.41
CA CYS A 60 -11.44 8.54 2.40
C CYS A 60 -11.07 10.02 2.20
N ILE A 61 -12.06 10.90 2.08
CA ILE A 61 -11.85 12.34 1.92
C ILE A 61 -11.14 12.92 3.15
N GLY A 62 -11.59 12.56 4.35
CA GLY A 62 -11.01 12.99 5.62
C GLY A 62 -9.55 12.55 5.77
N GLN A 63 -9.27 11.27 5.50
CA GLN A 63 -7.92 10.69 5.56
C GLN A 63 -6.98 11.31 4.51
N LEU A 64 -7.46 11.58 3.31
CA LEU A 64 -6.66 12.23 2.28
C LEU A 64 -6.32 13.68 2.65
N LYS A 65 -7.26 14.42 3.24
CA LYS A 65 -7.01 15.77 3.79
C LYS A 65 -6.01 15.72 4.95
N LEU A 66 -6.12 14.73 5.83
CA LEU A 66 -5.14 14.51 6.89
C LEU A 66 -3.76 14.23 6.32
N ALA A 67 -3.65 13.32 5.35
CA ALA A 67 -2.39 12.98 4.70
C ALA A 67 -1.73 14.23 4.06
N ASP A 68 -2.52 15.05 3.37
CA ASP A 68 -2.05 16.30 2.77
C ASP A 68 -1.54 17.30 3.80
N LYS A 69 -2.27 17.46 4.90
CA LYS A 69 -1.93 18.36 6.00
C LYS A 69 -0.62 18.01 6.69
N ILE A 70 -0.39 16.71 6.95
CA ILE A 70 0.80 16.25 7.69
C ILE A 70 1.99 15.94 6.78
N GLY A 71 1.83 16.04 5.46
CA GLY A 71 2.87 15.77 4.48
C GLY A 71 3.21 14.27 4.35
N ALA A 72 2.21 13.38 4.49
CA ALA A 72 2.39 11.96 4.20
C ALA A 72 2.59 11.74 2.70
N ASN A 73 3.36 10.70 2.32
CA ASN A 73 3.58 10.37 0.91
C ASN A 73 2.28 10.03 0.20
N CYS A 74 1.36 9.32 0.88
CA CYS A 74 0.05 9.01 0.31
C CYS A 74 -1.03 8.81 1.38
N CYS A 75 -2.28 8.84 0.93
CA CYS A 75 -3.42 8.22 1.59
C CYS A 75 -3.75 6.92 0.85
N VAL A 76 -3.67 5.79 1.52
CA VAL A 76 -3.85 4.46 0.91
C VAL A 76 -5.20 3.86 1.25
N ASN A 77 -5.82 3.21 0.28
CA ASN A 77 -7.00 2.37 0.43
C ASN A 77 -6.94 1.22 -0.58
N ILE A 78 -7.87 0.28 -0.49
CA ILE A 78 -8.19 -0.67 -1.56
C ILE A 78 -9.38 -0.17 -2.38
N ALA A 79 -9.64 -0.77 -3.55
CA ALA A 79 -10.81 -0.39 -4.35
C ALA A 79 -12.14 -0.61 -3.63
N GLY A 80 -12.18 -1.61 -2.75
CA GLY A 80 -13.37 -2.05 -2.06
C GLY A 80 -14.10 -3.20 -2.77
N SER A 81 -15.13 -3.73 -2.15
CA SER A 81 -15.79 -4.96 -2.53
C SER A 81 -17.29 -4.75 -2.80
N THR A 82 -17.84 -5.57 -3.68
CA THR A 82 -19.27 -5.58 -4.02
C THR A 82 -20.14 -6.37 -3.03
N GLY A 83 -19.54 -7.03 -2.05
CA GLY A 83 -20.25 -7.87 -1.09
C GLY A 83 -20.25 -7.33 0.33
N SER A 84 -20.68 -8.16 1.28
CA SER A 84 -20.85 -7.79 2.69
C SER A 84 -19.53 -7.60 3.45
N ARG A 85 -18.47 -8.27 3.02
CA ARG A 85 -17.13 -8.06 3.58
C ARG A 85 -16.43 -6.97 2.76
N TRP A 86 -16.02 -5.90 3.39
CA TRP A 86 -15.50 -4.70 2.75
C TRP A 86 -14.26 -4.93 1.85
N ASP A 87 -13.45 -5.90 2.19
CA ASP A 87 -12.23 -6.35 1.51
C ASP A 87 -12.39 -7.75 0.87
N GLY A 88 -13.60 -8.27 0.79
CA GLY A 88 -13.89 -9.66 0.43
C GLY A 88 -13.76 -9.98 -1.06
N ALA A 89 -13.52 -11.27 -1.34
CA ALA A 89 -13.49 -11.82 -2.68
C ALA A 89 -14.92 -12.13 -3.18
N TYR A 90 -15.36 -11.42 -4.21
CA TYR A 90 -16.65 -11.62 -4.86
C TYR A 90 -16.49 -11.58 -6.38
N LYS A 91 -17.30 -12.36 -7.08
CA LYS A 91 -17.28 -12.45 -8.54
C LYS A 91 -17.47 -11.07 -9.20
N GLU A 92 -18.36 -10.27 -8.64
CA GLU A 92 -18.76 -8.98 -9.17
C GLU A 92 -17.66 -7.90 -9.02
N ASN A 93 -16.63 -8.14 -8.20
CA ASN A 93 -15.45 -7.26 -8.11
C ASN A 93 -14.69 -7.14 -9.45
N PHE A 94 -14.92 -8.07 -10.38
CA PHE A 94 -14.33 -8.07 -11.71
C PHE A 94 -15.28 -7.56 -12.81
N SER A 95 -16.44 -7.02 -12.44
CA SER A 95 -17.41 -6.49 -13.38
C SER A 95 -17.06 -5.06 -13.86
N GLU A 96 -17.53 -4.70 -15.06
CA GLU A 96 -17.38 -3.32 -15.55
C GLU A 96 -18.14 -2.32 -14.66
N GLU A 97 -19.27 -2.71 -14.08
CA GLU A 97 -19.98 -1.87 -13.12
C GLU A 97 -19.13 -1.53 -11.89
N HIS A 98 -18.40 -2.51 -11.36
CA HIS A 98 -17.48 -2.28 -10.23
C HIS A 98 -16.31 -1.40 -10.64
N TRP A 99 -15.77 -1.59 -11.83
CA TRP A 99 -14.73 -0.74 -12.41
C TRP A 99 -15.19 0.72 -12.50
N GLU A 100 -16.36 0.98 -13.09
CA GLU A 100 -16.91 2.32 -13.22
C GLU A 100 -17.14 3.00 -11.86
N LYS A 101 -17.67 2.25 -10.88
CA LYS A 101 -17.86 2.73 -9.51
C LYS A 101 -16.53 3.08 -8.85
N THR A 102 -15.50 2.25 -9.04
CA THR A 102 -14.15 2.48 -8.50
C THR A 102 -13.55 3.76 -9.09
N VAL A 103 -13.54 3.91 -10.40
CA VAL A 103 -13.04 5.12 -11.07
C VAL A 103 -13.78 6.37 -10.58
N LYS A 104 -15.10 6.31 -10.52
CA LYS A 104 -15.93 7.42 -10.06
C LYS A 104 -15.62 7.79 -8.61
N SER A 105 -15.54 6.81 -7.71
CA SER A 105 -15.25 7.04 -6.30
C SER A 105 -13.88 7.68 -6.09
N ILE A 106 -12.85 7.20 -6.78
CA ILE A 106 -11.51 7.78 -6.70
C ILE A 106 -11.50 9.24 -7.16
N ARG A 107 -12.17 9.55 -8.27
CA ARG A 107 -12.30 10.94 -8.76
C ARG A 107 -12.99 11.84 -7.73
N GLU A 108 -14.14 11.40 -7.20
CA GLU A 108 -14.91 12.14 -6.19
C GLU A 108 -14.09 12.39 -4.92
N ILE A 109 -13.32 11.41 -4.45
CA ILE A 109 -12.45 11.54 -3.27
C ILE A 109 -11.36 12.59 -3.52
N ILE A 110 -10.66 12.49 -4.64
CA ILE A 110 -9.57 13.42 -4.97
C ILE A 110 -10.11 14.83 -5.19
N ASP A 111 -11.20 14.99 -5.94
CA ASP A 111 -11.81 16.30 -6.23
C ASP A 111 -12.34 16.98 -4.95
N ALA A 112 -12.91 16.21 -4.02
CA ALA A 112 -13.44 16.75 -2.75
C ALA A 112 -12.33 17.04 -1.72
N ALA A 113 -11.25 16.28 -1.71
CA ALA A 113 -10.12 16.53 -0.82
C ALA A 113 -9.18 17.61 -1.35
N ALA A 114 -9.03 17.71 -2.69
CA ALA A 114 -8.15 18.63 -3.41
C ALA A 114 -6.70 18.67 -2.86
N PRO A 115 -6.01 17.52 -2.75
CA PRO A 115 -4.70 17.45 -2.13
C PRO A 115 -3.64 18.17 -2.99
N VAL A 116 -2.66 18.81 -2.31
CA VAL A 116 -1.56 19.55 -2.94
C VAL A 116 -0.23 18.83 -2.73
N ASN A 117 -0.01 18.21 -1.58
CA ASN A 117 1.28 17.65 -1.15
C ASN A 117 1.33 16.13 -1.20
N THR A 118 0.19 15.46 -1.22
CA THR A 118 0.05 14.00 -1.13
C THR A 118 -0.70 13.42 -2.31
N TYR A 119 -0.85 12.10 -2.31
CA TYR A 119 -1.56 11.35 -3.34
C TYR A 119 -2.60 10.43 -2.71
N TYR A 120 -3.71 10.19 -3.42
CA TYR A 120 -4.59 9.08 -3.13
C TYR A 120 -4.07 7.86 -3.88
N THR A 121 -3.94 6.73 -3.21
CA THR A 121 -3.40 5.51 -3.79
C THR A 121 -4.29 4.32 -3.52
N ILE A 122 -4.27 3.35 -4.42
CA ILE A 122 -4.94 2.06 -4.24
C ILE A 122 -3.88 0.98 -4.08
N GLU A 123 -4.01 0.20 -3.01
CA GLU A 123 -3.28 -1.03 -2.84
C GLU A 123 -3.94 -2.14 -3.67
N PRO A 124 -3.18 -2.87 -4.50
CA PRO A 124 -3.73 -3.99 -5.26
C PRO A 124 -4.09 -5.15 -4.34
N MET A 125 -5.23 -5.79 -4.63
CA MET A 125 -5.68 -7.00 -3.95
C MET A 125 -5.86 -8.14 -4.96
N PRO A 126 -5.68 -9.42 -4.57
CA PRO A 126 -5.75 -10.55 -5.50
C PRO A 126 -7.11 -10.73 -6.18
N TRP A 127 -8.18 -10.18 -5.61
CA TRP A 127 -9.58 -10.44 -5.99
C TRP A 127 -10.40 -9.18 -6.28
N MET A 128 -9.74 -8.07 -6.61
CA MET A 128 -10.42 -6.84 -7.04
C MET A 128 -9.52 -5.99 -7.95
N VAL A 129 -10.07 -4.90 -8.45
CA VAL A 129 -9.34 -3.89 -9.25
C VAL A 129 -8.30 -3.18 -8.37
N PRO A 130 -7.07 -2.95 -8.87
CA PRO A 130 -6.45 -3.47 -10.09
C PRO A 130 -5.80 -4.85 -9.88
N LYS A 131 -6.15 -5.82 -10.72
CA LYS A 131 -5.67 -7.21 -10.61
C LYS A 131 -4.25 -7.45 -11.15
N ASP A 132 -3.75 -6.51 -11.96
CA ASP A 132 -2.43 -6.55 -12.58
C ASP A 132 -1.93 -5.13 -12.93
N PRO A 133 -0.66 -4.95 -13.31
CA PRO A 133 -0.11 -3.65 -13.65
C PRO A 133 -0.76 -3.00 -14.87
N GLU A 134 -1.19 -3.79 -15.84
CA GLU A 134 -1.89 -3.32 -17.05
C GLU A 134 -3.22 -2.67 -16.66
N GLU A 135 -3.95 -3.32 -15.77
CA GLU A 135 -5.20 -2.76 -15.25
C GLU A 135 -4.94 -1.53 -14.35
N TYR A 136 -3.81 -1.48 -13.64
CA TYR A 136 -3.44 -0.29 -12.87
C TYR A 136 -3.13 0.91 -13.77
N GLU A 137 -2.39 0.73 -14.87
CA GLU A 137 -2.20 1.80 -15.87
C GLU A 137 -3.53 2.27 -16.47
N ARG A 138 -4.41 1.31 -16.80
CA ARG A 138 -5.77 1.63 -17.26
C ARG A 138 -6.53 2.44 -16.20
N LEU A 139 -6.38 2.10 -14.92
CA LEU A 139 -7.03 2.81 -13.81
C LEU A 139 -6.48 4.24 -13.67
N ILE A 140 -5.16 4.43 -13.75
CA ILE A 140 -4.54 5.76 -13.73
C ILE A 140 -5.09 6.61 -14.87
N ALA A 141 -5.11 6.08 -16.09
CA ALA A 141 -5.64 6.78 -17.25
C ALA A 141 -7.14 7.09 -17.12
N ALA A 142 -7.94 6.13 -16.59
CA ALA A 142 -9.37 6.32 -16.42
C ALA A 142 -9.70 7.31 -15.30
N VAL A 143 -8.94 7.32 -14.21
CA VAL A 143 -9.13 8.30 -13.11
C VAL A 143 -8.78 9.70 -13.56
N ASP A 144 -7.75 9.87 -14.38
CA ASP A 144 -7.34 11.17 -14.95
C ASP A 144 -7.27 12.28 -13.90
N ARG A 145 -6.53 12.02 -12.83
CA ARG A 145 -6.24 12.97 -11.74
C ARG A 145 -4.76 12.90 -11.39
N GLU A 146 -4.07 14.04 -11.43
CA GLU A 146 -2.64 14.15 -11.14
C GLU A 146 -2.27 13.59 -9.75
N ARG A 147 -3.20 13.69 -8.81
CA ARG A 147 -3.02 13.23 -7.44
C ARG A 147 -3.51 11.80 -7.19
N PHE A 148 -3.70 11.02 -8.24
CA PHE A 148 -3.86 9.57 -8.16
C PHE A 148 -2.54 8.87 -8.45
N ALA A 149 -2.16 7.91 -7.60
CA ALA A 149 -0.87 7.24 -7.69
C ALA A 149 -0.95 5.77 -7.23
N VAL A 150 0.18 5.09 -7.15
CA VAL A 150 0.30 3.66 -6.84
C VAL A 150 0.78 3.46 -5.40
N HIS A 151 0.10 2.60 -4.67
CA HIS A 151 0.64 1.90 -3.51
C HIS A 151 1.04 0.50 -3.97
N MET A 152 2.31 0.14 -3.79
CA MET A 152 2.82 -1.13 -4.30
C MET A 152 2.81 -2.20 -3.22
N ASP A 153 2.00 -3.23 -3.41
CA ASP A 153 2.12 -4.50 -2.71
C ASP A 153 2.31 -5.63 -3.72
N LEU A 154 3.53 -6.11 -3.81
CA LEU A 154 3.88 -7.15 -4.77
C LEU A 154 3.32 -8.52 -4.39
N ALA A 155 3.24 -8.82 -3.09
CA ALA A 155 2.77 -10.11 -2.61
C ALA A 155 1.31 -10.34 -3.00
N ASN A 156 0.48 -9.30 -2.96
CA ASN A 156 -0.93 -9.37 -3.34
C ASN A 156 -1.17 -9.70 -4.82
N TRP A 157 -0.18 -9.49 -5.68
CA TRP A 157 -0.26 -9.87 -7.10
C TRP A 157 0.36 -11.23 -7.43
N ILE A 158 0.96 -11.93 -6.46
CA ILE A 158 1.46 -13.30 -6.66
C ILE A 158 0.29 -14.28 -6.55
N THR A 159 -0.36 -14.52 -7.66
CA THR A 159 -1.61 -15.30 -7.74
C THR A 159 -1.45 -16.61 -8.51
N SER A 160 -0.22 -17.02 -8.83
CA SER A 160 0.06 -18.27 -9.52
C SER A 160 1.43 -18.83 -9.15
N PRO A 161 1.65 -20.17 -9.32
CA PRO A 161 2.96 -20.79 -9.12
C PRO A 161 4.05 -20.15 -9.99
N GLU A 162 3.73 -19.79 -11.21
CA GLU A 162 4.68 -19.15 -12.14
C GLU A 162 5.19 -17.82 -11.57
N LYS A 163 4.30 -16.95 -11.08
CA LYS A 163 4.67 -15.67 -10.47
C LYS A 163 5.48 -15.89 -9.18
N TYR A 164 5.12 -16.90 -8.41
CA TYR A 164 5.79 -17.26 -7.17
C TYR A 164 7.26 -17.65 -7.39
N PHE A 165 7.51 -18.61 -8.31
CA PHE A 165 8.87 -19.08 -8.59
C PHE A 165 9.69 -18.10 -9.41
N ASN A 166 9.09 -17.24 -10.23
CA ASN A 166 9.77 -16.21 -11.02
C ASN A 166 9.56 -14.81 -10.44
N ASN A 167 9.54 -14.71 -9.09
CA ASN A 167 9.19 -13.45 -8.41
C ASN A 167 10.13 -12.28 -8.75
N GLU A 168 11.39 -12.52 -9.08
CA GLU A 168 12.35 -11.49 -9.45
C GLU A 168 11.98 -10.79 -10.76
N ASP A 169 11.72 -11.56 -11.82
CA ASP A 169 11.25 -11.01 -13.11
C ASP A 169 9.86 -10.39 -12.97
N PHE A 170 9.04 -11.01 -12.14
CA PHE A 170 7.73 -10.49 -11.81
C PHE A 170 7.81 -9.09 -11.19
N MET A 171 8.66 -8.87 -10.16
CA MET A 171 8.88 -7.59 -9.52
C MET A 171 9.40 -6.53 -10.51
N GLU A 172 10.43 -6.87 -11.28
CA GLU A 172 11.08 -5.95 -12.21
C GLU A 172 10.08 -5.36 -13.22
N LYS A 173 9.27 -6.22 -13.85
CA LYS A 173 8.23 -5.80 -14.79
C LYS A 173 7.20 -4.83 -14.18
N ARG A 174 6.88 -4.96 -12.88
CA ARG A 174 5.95 -4.05 -12.20
C ARG A 174 6.58 -2.69 -11.95
N PHE A 175 7.82 -2.69 -11.51
CA PHE A 175 8.55 -1.45 -11.29
C PHE A 175 8.87 -0.73 -12.61
N ASP A 176 9.20 -1.43 -13.67
CA ASP A 176 9.42 -0.84 -14.98
C ASP A 176 8.15 -0.16 -15.52
N LYS A 177 6.98 -0.76 -15.26
CA LYS A 177 5.69 -0.25 -15.71
C LYS A 177 5.14 0.86 -14.83
N LEU A 178 5.16 0.70 -13.51
CA LEU A 178 4.46 1.58 -12.56
C LEU A 178 5.38 2.46 -11.72
N GLY A 179 6.70 2.27 -11.79
CA GLY A 179 7.66 2.87 -10.88
C GLY A 179 7.50 4.38 -10.66
N SER A 180 7.30 5.15 -11.71
CA SER A 180 7.12 6.62 -11.63
C SER A 180 5.88 7.05 -10.82
N HIS A 181 4.91 6.16 -10.67
CA HIS A 181 3.66 6.40 -9.95
C HIS A 181 3.69 5.92 -8.50
N ILE A 182 4.67 5.08 -8.08
CA ILE A 182 4.72 4.51 -6.73
C ILE A 182 5.04 5.59 -5.70
N LYS A 183 4.28 5.62 -4.61
CA LYS A 183 4.47 6.58 -3.49
C LYS A 183 4.79 5.90 -2.16
N SER A 184 4.38 4.65 -1.99
CA SER A 184 4.67 3.80 -0.83
C SER A 184 4.63 2.34 -1.25
N CYS A 185 5.29 1.48 -0.49
CA CYS A 185 5.30 0.04 -0.69
C CYS A 185 4.95 -0.67 0.61
N HIS A 186 4.17 -1.76 0.51
CA HIS A 186 4.16 -2.77 1.56
C HIS A 186 5.23 -3.83 1.28
N ILE A 187 5.84 -4.32 2.32
CA ILE A 187 6.85 -5.39 2.25
C ILE A 187 6.46 -6.51 3.20
N LYS A 188 6.25 -7.67 2.64
CA LYS A 188 5.97 -8.92 3.32
C LYS A 188 6.57 -10.08 2.54
N ASP A 189 6.65 -11.24 3.13
CA ASP A 189 7.10 -12.44 2.44
C ASP A 189 5.94 -13.42 2.30
N VAL A 190 6.05 -14.39 1.40
CA VAL A 190 5.03 -15.41 1.17
C VAL A 190 5.67 -16.77 1.00
N CYS A 191 5.05 -17.80 1.57
CA CYS A 191 5.46 -19.19 1.40
C CYS A 191 4.32 -20.04 0.81
N LEU A 192 4.71 -20.97 -0.08
CA LEU A 192 3.80 -21.94 -0.67
C LEU A 192 3.45 -23.01 0.37
N GLN A 193 2.15 -23.26 0.55
CA GLN A 193 1.69 -24.29 1.46
C GLN A 193 1.73 -25.69 0.80
N ALA A 194 1.75 -26.73 1.62
CA ALA A 194 1.92 -28.12 1.17
C ALA A 194 0.61 -28.76 0.65
N GLU A 195 -0.42 -27.99 0.37
CA GLU A 195 -1.67 -28.45 -0.21
C GLU A 195 -1.56 -28.65 -1.72
N PHE A 196 -2.41 -29.52 -2.30
CA PHE A 196 -2.46 -29.74 -3.75
C PHE A 196 -3.09 -28.60 -4.54
N THR A 197 -3.86 -27.73 -3.88
CA THR A 197 -4.32 -26.47 -4.46
C THR A 197 -3.27 -25.39 -4.20
N PHE A 198 -3.11 -24.44 -5.14
CA PHE A 198 -2.17 -23.33 -4.95
C PHE A 198 -2.63 -22.43 -3.81
N GLN A 199 -1.92 -22.50 -2.70
CA GLN A 199 -2.17 -21.68 -1.52
C GLN A 199 -0.88 -21.03 -1.04
N LEU A 200 -0.93 -19.71 -0.87
CA LEU A 200 0.14 -18.92 -0.27
C LEU A 200 -0.26 -18.48 1.13
N LYS A 201 0.70 -18.50 2.04
CA LYS A 201 0.60 -17.89 3.35
C LYS A 201 1.56 -16.72 3.42
N GLU A 202 1.07 -15.58 3.90
CA GLU A 202 1.93 -14.47 4.31
C GLU A 202 2.79 -14.89 5.50
N THR A 203 4.04 -14.45 5.52
CA THR A 203 4.99 -14.82 6.55
C THR A 203 5.97 -13.67 6.82
N ALA A 204 6.72 -13.76 7.91
CA ALA A 204 7.74 -12.78 8.26
C ALA A 204 8.81 -12.66 7.18
N CYS A 205 9.41 -11.49 7.07
CA CYS A 205 10.44 -11.22 6.07
C CYS A 205 11.62 -12.18 6.23
N GLY A 206 11.89 -12.96 5.18
CA GLY A 206 12.96 -13.97 5.15
C GLY A 206 12.51 -15.41 5.42
N GLU A 207 11.26 -15.63 5.73
CA GLU A 207 10.67 -16.97 5.89
C GLU A 207 9.99 -17.49 4.61
N GLY A 208 9.86 -16.63 3.60
CA GLY A 208 9.27 -16.96 2.31
C GLY A 208 10.29 -17.04 1.18
N ILE A 209 9.81 -16.84 -0.05
CA ILE A 209 10.64 -16.96 -1.26
C ILE A 209 10.98 -15.62 -1.90
N LEU A 210 10.33 -14.53 -1.50
CA LEU A 210 10.48 -13.26 -2.20
C LEU A 210 11.91 -12.73 -2.09
N ASN A 211 12.48 -12.30 -3.21
CA ASN A 211 13.76 -11.60 -3.20
C ASN A 211 13.55 -10.15 -2.70
N LEU A 212 13.46 -10.01 -1.37
CA LEU A 212 13.22 -8.73 -0.70
C LEU A 212 14.36 -7.73 -0.91
N GLU A 213 15.59 -8.23 -1.15
CA GLU A 213 16.73 -7.40 -1.53
C GLU A 213 16.49 -6.77 -2.93
N LYS A 214 16.08 -7.58 -3.91
CA LYS A 214 15.73 -7.06 -5.25
C LYS A 214 14.57 -6.08 -5.16
N TYR A 215 13.56 -6.38 -4.34
CA TYR A 215 12.42 -5.46 -4.14
C TYR A 215 12.91 -4.09 -3.64
N ALA A 216 13.75 -4.08 -2.60
CA ALA A 216 14.29 -2.83 -2.06
C ALA A 216 15.16 -2.08 -3.08
N ARG A 217 15.98 -2.78 -3.88
CA ARG A 217 16.76 -2.16 -4.95
C ARG A 217 15.89 -1.53 -6.04
N LEU A 218 14.78 -2.17 -6.38
CA LEU A 218 13.82 -1.63 -7.34
C LEU A 218 13.13 -0.37 -6.80
N ALA A 219 12.76 -0.38 -5.52
CA ALA A 219 12.20 0.78 -4.83
C ALA A 219 13.21 1.95 -4.76
N ASP A 220 14.45 1.67 -4.37
CA ASP A 220 15.56 2.63 -4.30
C ASP A 220 15.85 3.26 -5.68
N ARG A 221 15.83 2.47 -6.76
CA ARG A 221 15.99 2.95 -8.15
C ARG A 221 14.94 3.98 -8.54
N VAL A 222 13.72 3.82 -8.07
CA VAL A 222 12.60 4.76 -8.34
C VAL A 222 12.71 6.00 -7.45
N ASN A 223 12.92 5.80 -6.18
CA ASN A 223 13.09 6.88 -5.20
C ASN A 223 13.95 6.38 -4.02
N PRO A 224 15.14 6.94 -3.80
CA PRO A 224 16.00 6.55 -2.67
C PRO A 224 15.36 6.75 -1.28
N GLN A 225 14.25 7.46 -1.20
CA GLN A 225 13.47 7.66 0.03
C GLN A 225 12.12 6.93 -0.03
N MET A 226 11.96 5.93 -0.92
CA MET A 226 10.73 5.15 -1.02
C MET A 226 10.44 4.44 0.31
N PRO A 227 9.32 4.77 0.99
CA PRO A 227 8.96 4.05 2.19
C PRO A 227 8.52 2.62 1.84
N MET A 228 8.99 1.67 2.66
CA MET A 228 8.60 0.26 2.59
C MET A 228 8.12 -0.15 3.97
N ILE A 229 6.85 -0.44 4.11
CA ILE A 229 6.20 -0.73 5.38
C ILE A 229 5.99 -2.23 5.53
N ILE A 230 6.52 -2.80 6.61
CA ILE A 230 6.27 -4.21 6.99
C ILE A 230 4.85 -4.30 7.56
N GLU A 231 4.08 -5.28 7.11
CA GLU A 231 2.70 -5.45 7.53
C GLU A 231 2.31 -6.90 7.83
N HIS A 232 1.10 -7.08 8.40
CA HIS A 232 0.40 -8.35 8.63
C HIS A 232 1.15 -9.35 9.54
N LEU A 233 2.07 -8.88 10.39
CA LEU A 233 2.68 -9.73 11.40
C LEU A 233 1.82 -9.76 12.69
N HIS A 234 2.00 -10.80 13.48
CA HIS A 234 1.09 -11.09 14.61
C HIS A 234 1.62 -10.61 15.97
N SER A 235 2.90 -10.21 16.05
CA SER A 235 3.53 -9.76 17.29
C SER A 235 4.61 -8.71 17.05
N ASP A 236 4.92 -7.93 18.09
CA ASP A 236 6.03 -6.99 18.06
C ASP A 236 7.37 -7.69 17.79
N ASP A 237 7.56 -8.90 18.32
CA ASP A 237 8.79 -9.69 18.11
C ASP A 237 8.95 -10.05 16.63
N GLU A 238 7.91 -10.48 15.92
CA GLU A 238 7.96 -10.75 14.48
C GLU A 238 8.30 -9.49 13.67
N TYR A 239 7.78 -8.32 14.05
CA TYR A 239 8.16 -7.04 13.42
C TYR A 239 9.63 -6.72 13.68
N LEU A 240 10.14 -6.90 14.90
CA LEU A 240 11.53 -6.64 15.25
C LEU A 240 12.49 -7.58 14.50
N GLU A 241 12.16 -8.86 14.41
CA GLU A 241 12.93 -9.86 13.66
C GLU A 241 12.95 -9.54 12.16
N SER A 242 11.81 -9.18 11.57
CA SER A 242 11.71 -8.76 10.17
C SER A 242 12.53 -7.51 9.87
N ILE A 243 12.51 -6.50 10.76
CA ILE A 243 13.34 -5.30 10.65
C ILE A 243 14.82 -5.68 10.69
N ALA A 244 15.22 -6.51 11.65
CA ALA A 244 16.63 -6.94 11.79
C ALA A 244 17.10 -7.74 10.57
N TYR A 245 16.27 -8.64 10.05
CA TYR A 245 16.52 -9.40 8.84
C TYR A 245 16.76 -8.49 7.64
N LEU A 246 15.82 -7.58 7.38
CA LEU A 246 15.89 -6.65 6.25
C LEU A 246 17.14 -5.77 6.35
N LYS A 247 17.44 -5.20 7.52
CA LYS A 247 18.65 -4.38 7.74
C LYS A 247 19.90 -5.15 7.36
N ALA A 248 20.08 -6.35 7.89
CA ALA A 248 21.27 -7.18 7.62
C ALA A 248 21.40 -7.53 6.13
N ARG A 249 20.29 -7.82 5.44
CA ARG A 249 20.27 -8.13 4.01
C ARG A 249 20.57 -6.92 3.14
N LEU A 250 19.93 -5.79 3.42
CA LEU A 250 20.09 -4.56 2.65
C LEU A 250 21.48 -3.96 2.83
N GLU A 251 22.02 -3.97 4.06
CA GLU A 251 23.40 -3.54 4.34
C GLU A 251 24.42 -4.38 3.56
N LYS A 252 24.29 -5.71 3.59
CA LYS A 252 25.12 -6.63 2.81
C LYS A 252 25.01 -6.38 1.31
N ALA A 253 23.83 -5.99 0.84
CA ALA A 253 23.55 -5.69 -0.56
C ALA A 253 24.01 -4.28 -0.99
N GLY A 254 24.47 -3.45 -0.07
CA GLY A 254 24.85 -2.06 -0.31
C GLY A 254 23.67 -1.13 -0.58
N VAL A 255 22.45 -1.54 -0.21
CA VAL A 255 21.24 -0.69 -0.24
C VAL A 255 21.20 0.11 1.05
N ARG A 256 21.18 1.42 0.95
CA ARG A 256 21.14 2.30 2.13
C ARG A 256 19.71 2.39 2.65
N MET A 257 19.53 2.06 3.91
CA MET A 257 18.32 2.45 4.63
C MET A 257 18.43 3.93 5.03
N CYS A 258 17.39 4.71 4.80
CA CYS A 258 17.30 6.08 5.25
C CYS A 258 17.16 6.11 6.79
N ASN A 259 18.18 6.60 7.48
CA ASN A 259 18.22 6.74 8.95
C ASN A 259 17.92 8.18 9.37
#